data_d57e5d2f3cceddcc9f29585cf6622893
#
_entry.id   d57e5d2f3cceddcc9f29585cf6622893
#
_cell.length_a   1.000
_cell.length_b   1.000
_cell.length_c   1.000
_cell.angle_alpha   90.00
_cell.angle_beta   90.00
_cell.angle_gamma   90.00
#
_symmetry.space_group_name_H-M   'P 1'
#
loop_
_entity.id
_entity.type
_entity.pdbx_description
1 polymer ?
#
loop_
_entity_poly.entity_id
_entity_poly.type
_entity_poly.pdbx_seq_one_letter_code
_entity_poly.pdbx_strand_id
1 'polypeptide(L)'
;KQIQESIEHHQGLKGAEAKKAAIEMLAKVGIPDPERRYEQYPHEFSGGMRQRVVIAIAAACRPQILICDEPTTALDVTIQAQILQLIRDLQKELGMSVIYITHDLGVVANVADRVAVMYAGQIVEYGTVEEIFYDAWHPYTWALLQALPQLGTKGEALPSVDGTPPNLFNEIKGDAFAPRNKHALAIDFVQEPPFFQVSETHAAKTWYPVSYTHLRAHETGAYLV
;
A
#
# COMPACT_ATOMS: atom_id res chain seq x y z
N LYS A 1 23.02 -10.19 -14.09
CA LYS A 1 23.92 -10.73 -13.04
C LYS A 1 23.24 -10.71 -11.65
N GLN A 2 22.63 -9.61 -11.18
CA GLN A 2 21.96 -9.52 -9.88
C GLN A 2 20.87 -10.58 -9.68
N ILE A 3 20.02 -10.84 -10.70
CA ILE A 3 19.00 -11.88 -10.66
C ILE A 3 19.66 -13.28 -10.56
N GLN A 4 20.74 -13.51 -11.32
CA GLN A 4 21.48 -14.77 -11.26
C GLN A 4 22.07 -15.01 -9.86
N GLU A 5 22.65 -13.99 -9.25
CA GLU A 5 23.21 -14.05 -7.89
C GLU A 5 22.13 -14.44 -6.85
N SER A 6 20.93 -13.85 -6.96
CA SER A 6 19.78 -14.22 -6.12
C SER A 6 19.36 -15.68 -6.31
N ILE A 7 19.34 -16.14 -7.56
CA ILE A 7 19.01 -17.55 -7.92
C ILE A 7 20.08 -18.51 -7.37
N GLU A 8 21.36 -18.17 -7.54
CA GLU A 8 22.47 -18.98 -7.02
C GLU A 8 22.43 -19.12 -5.50
N HIS A 9 22.10 -18.02 -4.82
CA HIS A 9 22.06 -18.02 -3.36
C HIS A 9 20.82 -18.76 -2.80
N HIS A 10 19.65 -18.55 -3.37
CA HIS A 10 18.37 -19.03 -2.80
C HIS A 10 17.87 -20.34 -3.42
N GLN A 11 18.21 -20.62 -4.67
CA GLN A 11 17.75 -21.83 -5.35
C GLN A 11 18.85 -22.91 -5.49
N GLY A 12 20.10 -22.57 -5.19
CA GLY A 12 21.25 -23.47 -5.28
C GLY A 12 21.69 -23.81 -6.71
N LEU A 13 21.09 -23.21 -7.73
CA LEU A 13 21.53 -23.33 -9.13
C LEU A 13 22.85 -22.61 -9.31
N LYS A 14 23.69 -23.04 -10.27
CA LYS A 14 25.01 -22.43 -10.50
C LYS A 14 25.32 -22.28 -12.00
N GLY A 15 26.18 -21.32 -12.31
CA GLY A 15 26.77 -21.15 -13.64
C GLY A 15 25.72 -21.02 -14.77
N ALA A 16 25.78 -21.90 -15.76
CA ALA A 16 24.91 -21.84 -16.94
C ALA A 16 23.43 -22.04 -16.60
N GLU A 17 23.09 -22.86 -15.62
CA GLU A 17 21.71 -23.10 -15.19
C GLU A 17 21.12 -21.87 -14.51
N ALA A 18 21.88 -21.23 -13.62
CA ALA A 18 21.46 -19.99 -12.96
C ALA A 18 21.34 -18.84 -13.98
N LYS A 19 22.24 -18.75 -14.96
CA LYS A 19 22.12 -17.78 -16.06
C LYS A 19 20.84 -17.98 -16.87
N LYS A 20 20.54 -19.22 -17.25
CA LYS A 20 19.31 -19.55 -17.98
C LYS A 20 18.06 -19.16 -17.20
N ALA A 21 18.00 -19.53 -15.92
CA ALA A 21 16.89 -19.16 -15.04
C ALA A 21 16.75 -17.64 -14.88
N ALA A 22 17.86 -16.89 -14.82
CA ALA A 22 17.83 -15.43 -14.76
C ALA A 22 17.26 -14.81 -16.05
N ILE A 23 17.61 -15.35 -17.22
CA ILE A 23 17.06 -14.91 -18.52
C ILE A 23 15.55 -15.22 -18.60
N GLU A 24 15.14 -16.41 -18.19
CA GLU A 24 13.72 -16.80 -18.11
C GLU A 24 12.94 -15.86 -17.16
N MET A 25 13.52 -15.46 -16.04
CA MET A 25 12.91 -14.49 -15.13
C MET A 25 12.77 -13.11 -15.77
N LEU A 26 13.77 -12.63 -16.54
CA LEU A 26 13.67 -11.38 -17.30
C LEU A 26 12.52 -11.45 -18.33
N ALA A 27 12.39 -12.57 -19.05
CA ALA A 27 11.28 -12.76 -19.98
C ALA A 27 9.93 -12.74 -19.25
N LYS A 28 9.83 -13.41 -18.09
CA LYS A 28 8.62 -13.50 -17.27
C LYS A 28 8.14 -12.13 -16.80
N VAL A 29 9.04 -11.22 -16.41
CA VAL A 29 8.66 -9.85 -16.04
C VAL A 29 8.45 -8.92 -17.25
N GLY A 30 8.47 -9.47 -18.47
CA GLY A 30 8.19 -8.72 -19.68
C GLY A 30 9.32 -7.79 -20.13
N ILE A 31 10.57 -8.16 -19.89
CA ILE A 31 11.74 -7.48 -20.48
C ILE A 31 11.93 -7.98 -21.91
N PRO A 32 11.88 -7.12 -22.93
CA PRO A 32 12.13 -7.52 -24.33
C PRO A 32 13.59 -7.94 -24.51
N ASP A 33 13.87 -8.87 -25.43
CA ASP A 33 15.21 -9.39 -25.76
C ASP A 33 16.02 -9.79 -24.51
N PRO A 34 15.52 -10.71 -23.65
CA PRO A 34 16.07 -10.94 -22.31
C PRO A 34 17.50 -11.46 -22.33
N GLU A 35 17.92 -12.21 -23.35
CA GLU A 35 19.30 -12.68 -23.54
C GLU A 35 20.27 -11.50 -23.71
N ARG A 36 19.92 -10.55 -24.58
CA ARG A 36 20.71 -9.33 -24.79
C ARG A 36 20.71 -8.45 -23.55
N ARG A 37 19.54 -8.27 -22.93
CA ARG A 37 19.34 -7.43 -21.74
C ARG A 37 20.05 -7.97 -20.51
N TYR A 38 20.25 -9.26 -20.41
CA TYR A 38 21.00 -9.86 -19.31
C TYR A 38 22.43 -9.34 -19.18
N GLU A 39 23.09 -8.97 -20.30
CA GLU A 39 24.45 -8.45 -20.31
C GLU A 39 24.53 -6.92 -20.09
N GLN A 40 23.40 -6.23 -20.04
CA GLN A 40 23.33 -4.78 -19.91
C GLN A 40 23.35 -4.31 -18.46
N TYR A 41 23.67 -3.02 -18.29
CA TYR A 41 23.72 -2.36 -17.00
C TYR A 41 22.40 -1.63 -16.68
N PRO A 42 22.07 -1.40 -15.39
CA PRO A 42 20.82 -0.74 -14.98
C PRO A 42 20.58 0.65 -15.61
N HIS A 43 21.61 1.41 -15.92
CA HIS A 43 21.49 2.74 -16.56
C HIS A 43 21.02 2.69 -18.02
N GLU A 44 21.12 1.53 -18.66
CA GLU A 44 20.63 1.29 -20.03
C GLU A 44 19.15 0.95 -20.09
N PHE A 45 18.48 0.83 -18.94
CA PHE A 45 17.06 0.49 -18.80
C PHE A 45 16.21 1.74 -18.53
N SER A 46 15.00 1.79 -19.09
CA SER A 46 13.99 2.77 -18.70
C SER A 46 13.56 2.60 -17.24
N GLY A 47 12.86 3.60 -16.67
CA GLY A 47 12.34 3.52 -15.30
C GLY A 47 11.47 2.28 -15.06
N GLY A 48 10.49 2.04 -15.93
CA GLY A 48 9.62 0.86 -15.84
C GLY A 48 10.35 -0.46 -16.04
N MET A 49 11.37 -0.50 -16.90
CA MET A 49 12.22 -1.71 -17.05
C MET A 49 13.05 -1.96 -15.78
N ARG A 50 13.61 -0.92 -15.16
CA ARG A 50 14.35 -1.07 -13.89
C ARG A 50 13.43 -1.62 -12.80
N GLN A 51 12.20 -1.11 -12.69
CA GLN A 51 11.21 -1.61 -11.72
C GLN A 51 10.89 -3.09 -11.95
N ARG A 52 10.69 -3.52 -13.22
CA ARG A 52 10.49 -4.92 -13.58
C ARG A 52 11.67 -5.80 -13.18
N VAL A 53 12.91 -5.31 -13.35
CA VAL A 53 14.13 -6.04 -12.93
C VAL A 53 14.20 -6.16 -11.40
N VAL A 54 13.85 -5.12 -10.63
CA VAL A 54 13.80 -5.19 -9.17
C VAL A 54 12.78 -6.24 -8.71
N ILE A 55 11.60 -6.27 -9.33
CA ILE A 55 10.57 -7.30 -9.08
C ILE A 55 11.12 -8.69 -9.43
N ALA A 56 11.83 -8.82 -10.55
CA ALA A 56 12.44 -10.08 -10.96
C ALA A 56 13.47 -10.60 -9.93
N ILE A 57 14.30 -9.71 -9.37
CA ILE A 57 15.28 -10.08 -8.32
C ILE A 57 14.56 -10.63 -7.09
N ALA A 58 13.52 -9.95 -6.61
CA ALA A 58 12.76 -10.39 -5.45
C ALA A 58 11.99 -11.69 -5.71
N ALA A 59 11.31 -11.81 -6.87
CA ALA A 59 10.54 -13.00 -7.24
C ALA A 59 11.44 -14.22 -7.53
N ALA A 60 12.68 -14.00 -7.98
CA ALA A 60 13.66 -15.07 -8.21
C ALA A 60 14.00 -15.85 -6.92
N CYS A 61 13.81 -15.26 -5.75
CA CYS A 61 13.99 -15.96 -4.47
C CYS A 61 12.84 -16.93 -4.15
N ARG A 62 11.75 -16.95 -4.93
CA ARG A 62 10.50 -17.69 -4.66
C ARG A 62 9.99 -17.47 -3.23
N PRO A 63 9.78 -16.22 -2.83
CA PRO A 63 9.40 -15.89 -1.46
C PRO A 63 7.97 -16.35 -1.16
N GLN A 64 7.68 -16.63 0.12
CA GLN A 64 6.30 -16.83 0.58
C GLN A 64 5.58 -15.49 0.75
N ILE A 65 6.31 -14.42 1.05
CA ILE A 65 5.80 -13.06 1.21
C ILE A 65 6.68 -12.10 0.40
N LEU A 66 6.05 -11.31 -0.47
CA LEU A 66 6.69 -10.21 -1.21
C LEU A 66 6.27 -8.88 -0.59
N ILE A 67 7.23 -8.04 -0.20
CA ILE A 67 6.98 -6.69 0.29
C ILE A 67 7.27 -5.71 -0.85
N CYS A 68 6.26 -4.93 -1.24
CA CYS A 68 6.31 -3.91 -2.26
C CYS A 68 6.20 -2.53 -1.60
N ASP A 69 7.34 -1.88 -1.37
CA ASP A 69 7.42 -0.55 -0.81
C ASP A 69 7.42 0.49 -1.94
N GLU A 70 6.31 1.25 -2.04
CA GLU A 70 6.07 2.26 -3.08
C GLU A 70 6.36 1.74 -4.52
N PRO A 71 5.80 0.60 -4.95
CA PRO A 71 6.24 -0.08 -6.17
C PRO A 71 5.95 0.69 -7.45
N THR A 72 5.12 1.72 -7.40
CA THR A 72 4.67 2.50 -8.56
C THR A 72 5.09 3.96 -8.51
N THR A 73 5.82 4.38 -7.48
CA THR A 73 6.28 5.77 -7.32
C THR A 73 7.17 6.19 -8.49
N ALA A 74 6.96 7.42 -8.99
CA ALA A 74 7.65 8.03 -10.13
C ALA A 74 7.45 7.30 -11.48
N LEU A 75 6.39 6.49 -11.62
CA LEU A 75 5.98 5.88 -12.88
C LEU A 75 4.74 6.60 -13.43
N ASP A 76 4.62 6.66 -14.76
CA ASP A 76 3.38 7.10 -15.39
C ASP A 76 2.25 6.10 -15.18
N VAL A 77 1.00 6.57 -15.28
CA VAL A 77 -0.20 5.79 -14.96
C VAL A 77 -0.29 4.46 -15.74
N THR A 78 0.16 4.47 -16.99
CA THR A 78 0.13 3.28 -17.85
C THR A 78 1.12 2.23 -17.36
N ILE A 79 2.35 2.64 -17.07
CA ILE A 79 3.38 1.73 -16.52
C ILE A 79 3.00 1.26 -15.11
N GLN A 80 2.42 2.14 -14.28
CA GLN A 80 1.90 1.78 -12.96
C GLN A 80 0.92 0.61 -13.04
N ALA A 81 -0.11 0.71 -13.91
CA ALA A 81 -1.08 -0.37 -14.10
C ALA A 81 -0.42 -1.68 -14.54
N GLN A 82 0.57 -1.61 -15.45
CA GLN A 82 1.31 -2.78 -15.90
C GLN A 82 2.15 -3.43 -14.79
N ILE A 83 2.76 -2.64 -13.91
CA ILE A 83 3.54 -3.15 -12.77
C ILE A 83 2.62 -3.83 -11.75
N LEU A 84 1.47 -3.26 -11.44
CA LEU A 84 0.49 -3.87 -10.54
C LEU A 84 -0.05 -5.19 -11.11
N GLN A 85 -0.33 -5.23 -12.41
CA GLN A 85 -0.76 -6.46 -13.07
C GLN A 85 0.34 -7.53 -13.04
N LEU A 86 1.60 -7.15 -13.31
CA LEU A 86 2.75 -8.06 -13.23
C LEU A 86 2.89 -8.69 -11.83
N ILE A 87 2.76 -7.88 -10.76
CA ILE A 87 2.86 -8.39 -9.39
C ILE A 87 1.72 -9.37 -9.10
N ARG A 88 0.49 -9.08 -9.54
CA ARG A 88 -0.65 -10.01 -9.41
C ARG A 88 -0.44 -11.33 -10.14
N ASP A 89 0.12 -11.28 -11.36
CA ASP A 89 0.38 -12.49 -12.14
C ASP A 89 1.44 -13.37 -11.47
N LEU A 90 2.51 -12.74 -10.97
CA LEU A 90 3.54 -13.43 -10.18
C LEU A 90 2.99 -13.97 -8.85
N GLN A 91 2.12 -13.24 -8.17
CA GLN A 91 1.45 -13.69 -6.94
C GLN A 91 0.69 -14.99 -7.17
N LYS A 92 -0.12 -15.04 -8.23
CA LYS A 92 -0.91 -16.23 -8.59
C LYS A 92 -0.01 -17.40 -9.00
N GLU A 93 1.00 -17.14 -9.81
CA GLU A 93 1.89 -18.16 -10.33
C GLU A 93 2.77 -18.79 -9.24
N LEU A 94 3.32 -17.95 -8.34
CA LEU A 94 4.23 -18.38 -7.29
C LEU A 94 3.51 -18.76 -5.98
N GLY A 95 2.21 -18.49 -5.85
CA GLY A 95 1.43 -18.77 -4.65
C GLY A 95 1.87 -17.95 -3.43
N MET A 96 2.40 -16.74 -3.63
CA MET A 96 2.91 -15.89 -2.57
C MET A 96 1.88 -14.88 -2.07
N SER A 97 2.03 -14.44 -0.84
CA SER A 97 1.32 -13.27 -0.31
C SER A 97 2.06 -11.98 -0.66
N VAL A 98 1.33 -10.88 -0.87
CA VAL A 98 1.94 -9.58 -1.18
C VAL A 98 1.53 -8.54 -0.16
N ILE A 99 2.50 -7.81 0.39
CA ILE A 99 2.28 -6.66 1.26
C ILE A 99 2.63 -5.41 0.44
N TYR A 100 1.64 -4.56 0.18
CA TYR A 100 1.85 -3.26 -0.46
C TYR A 100 1.96 -2.18 0.59
N ILE A 101 3.02 -1.37 0.51
CA ILE A 101 3.17 -0.13 1.28
C ILE A 101 3.02 1.00 0.27
N THR A 102 1.98 1.81 0.41
CA THR A 102 1.69 2.90 -0.52
C THR A 102 0.80 3.97 0.12
N HIS A 103 0.89 5.19 -0.38
CA HIS A 103 0.00 6.30 -0.05
C HIS A 103 -1.12 6.48 -1.09
N ASP A 104 -1.10 5.71 -2.18
CA ASP A 104 -2.09 5.80 -3.26
C ASP A 104 -3.29 4.89 -2.97
N LEU A 105 -4.39 5.50 -2.52
CA LEU A 105 -5.65 4.79 -2.23
C LEU A 105 -6.26 4.14 -3.47
N GLY A 106 -6.02 4.69 -4.67
CA GLY A 106 -6.44 4.07 -5.93
C GLY A 106 -5.72 2.75 -6.19
N VAL A 107 -4.43 2.66 -5.86
CA VAL A 107 -3.68 1.40 -5.89
C VAL A 107 -4.26 0.43 -4.88
N VAL A 108 -4.46 0.85 -3.62
CA VAL A 108 -5.02 0.01 -2.55
C VAL A 108 -6.36 -0.60 -2.97
N ALA A 109 -7.30 0.22 -3.46
CA ALA A 109 -8.62 -0.24 -3.90
C ALA A 109 -8.56 -1.31 -5.01
N ASN A 110 -7.50 -1.29 -5.82
CA ASN A 110 -7.34 -2.22 -6.95
C ASN A 110 -6.64 -3.53 -6.60
N VAL A 111 -5.73 -3.55 -5.60
CA VAL A 111 -4.83 -4.69 -5.40
C VAL A 111 -5.00 -5.38 -4.05
N ALA A 112 -5.56 -4.71 -3.05
CA ALA A 112 -5.59 -5.24 -1.70
C ALA A 112 -6.87 -6.04 -1.41
N ASP A 113 -6.74 -7.11 -0.63
CA ASP A 113 -7.87 -7.82 -0.02
C ASP A 113 -8.16 -7.23 1.37
N ARG A 114 -7.10 -6.82 2.08
CA ARG A 114 -7.15 -6.21 3.41
C ARG A 114 -6.27 -4.98 3.47
N VAL A 115 -6.68 -4.03 4.28
CA VAL A 115 -5.98 -2.74 4.45
C VAL A 115 -5.67 -2.52 5.93
N ALA A 116 -4.48 -2.03 6.21
CA ALA A 116 -4.09 -1.47 7.50
C ALA A 116 -3.74 0.02 7.28
N VAL A 117 -4.51 0.91 7.86
CA VAL A 117 -4.27 2.35 7.83
C VAL A 117 -3.29 2.70 8.94
N MET A 118 -2.20 3.39 8.58
CA MET A 118 -1.15 3.78 9.52
C MET A 118 -1.10 5.30 9.69
N TYR A 119 -0.94 5.75 10.92
CA TYR A 119 -0.66 7.14 11.25
C TYR A 119 0.37 7.23 12.36
N ALA A 120 1.35 8.11 12.22
CA ALA A 120 2.39 8.33 13.23
C ALA A 120 3.09 7.04 13.70
N GLY A 121 3.36 6.09 12.78
CA GLY A 121 4.04 4.83 13.07
C GLY A 121 3.15 3.73 13.69
N GLN A 122 1.86 3.98 13.87
CA GLN A 122 0.91 3.02 14.44
C GLN A 122 -0.17 2.64 13.44
N ILE A 123 -0.66 1.39 13.50
CA ILE A 123 -1.89 1.00 12.82
C ILE A 123 -3.05 1.62 13.62
N VAL A 124 -3.88 2.42 12.93
CA VAL A 124 -5.04 3.09 13.53
C VAL A 124 -6.35 2.42 13.14
N GLU A 125 -6.39 1.74 12.01
CA GLU A 125 -7.54 0.99 11.55
C GLU A 125 -7.10 -0.15 10.64
N TYR A 126 -7.78 -1.29 10.67
CA TYR A 126 -7.59 -2.37 9.71
C TYR A 126 -8.90 -3.11 9.43
N GLY A 127 -9.03 -3.59 8.19
CA GLY A 127 -10.24 -4.30 7.74
C GLY A 127 -10.08 -4.85 6.33
N THR A 128 -11.16 -5.33 5.74
CA THR A 128 -11.25 -5.58 4.30
C THR A 128 -11.25 -4.26 3.54
N VAL A 129 -10.99 -4.31 2.23
CA VAL A 129 -11.05 -3.11 1.38
C VAL A 129 -12.42 -2.45 1.48
N GLU A 130 -13.50 -3.23 1.40
CA GLU A 130 -14.86 -2.73 1.52
C GLU A 130 -15.10 -2.04 2.86
N GLU A 131 -14.68 -2.64 3.98
CA GLU A 131 -14.86 -2.05 5.31
C GLU A 131 -14.12 -0.71 5.42
N ILE A 132 -12.87 -0.64 4.95
CA ILE A 132 -12.08 0.60 5.04
C ILE A 132 -12.61 1.69 4.10
N PHE A 133 -13.04 1.36 2.89
CA PHE A 133 -13.49 2.36 1.94
C PHE A 133 -14.94 2.84 2.15
N TYR A 134 -15.82 1.95 2.64
CA TYR A 134 -17.26 2.24 2.77
C TYR A 134 -17.77 2.30 4.20
N ASP A 135 -17.00 1.78 5.17
CA ASP A 135 -17.40 1.69 6.58
C ASP A 135 -16.26 2.05 7.54
N ALA A 136 -15.38 3.00 7.17
CA ALA A 136 -14.28 3.47 8.00
C ALA A 136 -14.75 4.00 9.37
N TRP A 137 -13.96 3.76 10.42
CA TRP A 137 -14.29 4.15 11.80
C TRP A 137 -13.29 5.13 12.40
N HIS A 138 -12.05 5.14 11.93
CA HIS A 138 -11.05 6.06 12.45
C HIS A 138 -11.14 7.43 11.76
N PRO A 139 -11.12 8.56 12.50
CA PRO A 139 -11.21 9.90 11.92
C PRO A 139 -10.13 10.24 10.89
N TYR A 140 -8.94 9.67 11.03
CA TYR A 140 -7.88 9.83 10.03
C TYR A 140 -8.24 9.13 8.71
N THR A 141 -8.83 7.94 8.77
CA THR A 141 -9.30 7.23 7.57
C THR A 141 -10.37 8.03 6.84
N TRP A 142 -11.31 8.64 7.57
CA TRP A 142 -12.30 9.54 6.96
C TRP A 142 -11.64 10.70 6.24
N ALA A 143 -10.68 11.36 6.90
CA ALA A 143 -9.96 12.48 6.32
C ALA A 143 -9.17 12.09 5.06
N LEU A 144 -8.57 10.89 5.03
CA LEU A 144 -7.88 10.36 3.85
C LEU A 144 -8.86 10.10 2.70
N LEU A 145 -10.00 9.47 2.98
CA LEU A 145 -11.01 9.18 1.95
C LEU A 145 -11.63 10.45 1.39
N GLN A 146 -11.94 11.44 2.22
CA GLN A 146 -12.48 12.75 1.78
C GLN A 146 -11.50 13.53 0.91
N ALA A 147 -10.19 13.33 1.07
CA ALA A 147 -9.16 13.99 0.26
C ALA A 147 -8.99 13.35 -1.15
N LEU A 148 -9.76 12.28 -1.48
CA LEU A 148 -9.69 11.66 -2.80
C LEU A 148 -10.29 12.57 -3.87
N PRO A 149 -9.54 12.86 -4.97
CA PRO A 149 -10.02 13.73 -6.05
C PRO A 149 -11.30 13.25 -6.74
N GLN A 150 -11.55 11.93 -6.74
CA GLN A 150 -12.74 11.32 -7.36
C GLN A 150 -14.03 11.62 -6.59
N LEU A 151 -13.91 11.99 -5.30
CA LEU A 151 -15.04 12.31 -4.44
C LEU A 151 -15.33 13.82 -4.38
N GLY A 152 -14.45 14.66 -4.95
CA GLY A 152 -14.60 16.11 -4.97
C GLY A 152 -15.57 16.59 -6.05
N THR A 153 -16.36 17.62 -5.74
CA THR A 153 -17.19 18.33 -6.71
C THR A 153 -16.31 19.16 -7.65
N LYS A 154 -16.54 19.09 -8.95
CA LYS A 154 -15.74 19.82 -9.94
C LYS A 154 -15.80 21.33 -9.68
N GLY A 155 -14.67 21.92 -9.29
CA GLY A 155 -14.54 23.36 -9.01
C GLY A 155 -14.49 23.74 -7.53
N GLU A 156 -14.67 22.81 -6.60
CA GLU A 156 -14.43 23.01 -5.18
C GLU A 156 -13.02 22.59 -4.76
N ALA A 157 -12.46 23.28 -3.77
CA ALA A 157 -11.19 22.87 -3.18
C ALA A 157 -11.37 21.53 -2.45
N LEU A 158 -10.49 20.57 -2.73
CA LEU A 158 -10.52 19.29 -2.02
C LEU A 158 -10.31 19.53 -0.51
N PRO A 159 -11.07 18.85 0.35
CA PRO A 159 -10.83 18.91 1.79
C PRO A 159 -9.39 18.47 2.08
N SER A 160 -8.66 19.30 2.81
CA SER A 160 -7.34 18.94 3.31
C SER A 160 -7.42 18.64 4.81
N VAL A 161 -6.56 17.74 5.25
CA VAL A 161 -6.43 17.45 6.68
C VAL A 161 -5.69 18.63 7.34
N ASP A 162 -6.39 19.41 8.14
CA ASP A 162 -5.83 20.59 8.81
C ASP A 162 -4.65 20.22 9.75
N GLY A 163 -3.75 21.17 9.95
CA GLY A 163 -2.61 21.04 10.87
C GLY A 163 -1.46 20.19 10.32
N THR A 164 -0.41 20.04 11.12
CA THR A 164 0.80 19.28 10.79
C THR A 164 0.81 17.92 11.50
N PRO A 165 1.39 16.87 10.89
CA PRO A 165 1.62 15.62 11.59
C PRO A 165 2.43 15.82 12.87
N PRO A 166 2.25 14.97 13.90
CA PRO A 166 2.98 15.10 15.15
C PRO A 166 4.48 14.88 14.95
N ASN A 167 5.29 15.57 15.75
CA ASN A 167 6.71 15.30 15.80
C ASN A 167 6.97 14.02 16.61
N LEU A 168 7.42 12.97 15.93
CA LEU A 168 7.66 11.64 16.53
C LEU A 168 8.87 11.59 17.49
N PHE A 169 9.68 12.66 17.60
CA PHE A 169 10.69 12.75 18.65
C PHE A 169 10.09 13.04 20.02
N ASN A 170 8.84 13.52 20.08
CA ASN A 170 8.15 13.79 21.32
C ASN A 170 7.24 12.62 21.71
N GLU A 171 7.09 12.40 23.01
CA GLU A 171 6.12 11.43 23.52
C GLU A 171 4.70 11.88 23.18
N ILE A 172 3.93 11.00 22.55
CA ILE A 172 2.51 11.21 22.24
C ILE A 172 1.71 10.47 23.33
N LYS A 173 1.03 11.21 24.20
CA LYS A 173 0.30 10.62 25.35
C LYS A 173 -1.07 10.06 24.98
N GLY A 174 -1.72 10.61 23.98
CA GLY A 174 -3.07 10.25 23.54
C GLY A 174 -3.09 9.73 22.11
N ASP A 175 -4.20 9.97 21.44
CA ASP A 175 -4.31 9.70 20.01
C ASP A 175 -3.43 10.69 19.22
N ALA A 176 -2.53 10.17 18.42
CA ALA A 176 -1.63 10.97 17.59
C ALA A 176 -2.40 11.88 16.60
N PHE A 177 -3.61 11.50 16.21
CA PHE A 177 -4.45 12.27 15.31
C PHE A 177 -5.33 13.31 16.01
N ALA A 178 -5.51 13.24 17.33
CA ALA A 178 -6.39 14.15 18.11
C ALA A 178 -6.21 15.63 17.78
N PRO A 179 -4.98 16.21 17.67
CA PRO A 179 -4.79 17.62 17.34
C PRO A 179 -5.33 18.04 15.96
N ARG A 180 -5.56 17.09 15.07
CA ARG A 180 -6.05 17.28 13.69
C ARG A 180 -7.48 16.79 13.49
N ASN A 181 -8.03 16.13 14.50
CA ASN A 181 -9.38 15.61 14.50
C ASN A 181 -10.37 16.66 14.96
N LYS A 182 -11.24 17.15 14.06
CA LYS A 182 -12.28 18.15 14.38
C LYS A 182 -13.31 17.64 15.39
N HIS A 183 -13.38 16.32 15.59
CA HIS A 183 -14.31 15.65 16.50
C HIS A 183 -13.61 15.04 17.71
N ALA A 184 -12.35 15.45 18.00
CA ALA A 184 -11.59 14.89 19.11
C ALA A 184 -12.30 15.06 20.45
N LEU A 185 -12.31 13.99 21.23
CA LEU A 185 -12.79 13.99 22.61
C LEU A 185 -11.66 14.42 23.56
N ALA A 186 -11.99 14.94 24.73
CA ALA A 186 -10.97 15.31 25.71
C ALA A 186 -10.03 14.14 26.10
N ILE A 187 -10.55 12.93 26.09
CA ILE A 187 -9.78 11.72 26.38
C ILE A 187 -8.72 11.42 25.31
N ASP A 188 -8.99 11.76 24.03
CA ASP A 188 -8.04 11.56 22.93
C ASP A 188 -6.70 12.29 23.14
N PHE A 189 -6.68 13.36 23.92
CA PHE A 189 -5.46 14.12 24.21
C PHE A 189 -4.62 13.57 25.36
N VAL A 190 -5.18 12.67 26.18
CA VAL A 190 -4.54 12.22 27.42
C VAL A 190 -4.31 10.72 27.51
N GLN A 191 -5.08 9.95 26.75
CA GLN A 191 -5.02 8.48 26.74
C GLN A 191 -5.14 7.94 25.34
N GLU A 192 -4.23 7.01 25.01
CA GLU A 192 -4.23 6.30 23.72
C GLU A 192 -5.51 5.44 23.62
N PRO A 193 -6.27 5.56 22.48
CA PRO A 193 -7.46 4.75 22.30
C PRO A 193 -7.11 3.26 22.11
N PRO A 194 -7.93 2.36 22.67
CA PRO A 194 -7.79 0.93 22.41
C PRO A 194 -8.29 0.60 21.01
N PHE A 195 -7.88 -0.58 20.50
CA PHE A 195 -8.54 -1.17 19.35
C PHE A 195 -9.97 -1.59 19.74
N PHE A 196 -10.92 -1.07 19.00
CA PHE A 196 -12.31 -1.42 19.10
C PHE A 196 -12.68 -2.34 17.94
N GLN A 197 -13.18 -3.55 18.25
CA GLN A 197 -13.61 -4.52 17.23
C GLN A 197 -14.97 -4.09 16.68
N VAL A 198 -15.02 -3.83 15.38
CA VAL A 198 -16.23 -3.42 14.65
C VAL A 198 -16.95 -4.63 14.05
N SER A 199 -16.18 -5.51 13.44
CA SER A 199 -16.64 -6.79 12.87
C SER A 199 -15.60 -7.88 13.14
N GLU A 200 -15.81 -9.09 12.64
CA GLU A 200 -14.79 -10.17 12.72
C GLU A 200 -13.47 -9.80 12.03
N THR A 201 -13.51 -8.95 11.02
CA THR A 201 -12.37 -8.58 10.18
C THR A 201 -11.93 -7.14 10.35
N HIS A 202 -12.74 -6.27 10.98
CA HIS A 202 -12.55 -4.84 11.08
C HIS A 202 -12.35 -4.37 12.51
N ALA A 203 -11.29 -3.61 12.76
CA ALA A 203 -11.06 -2.93 14.04
C ALA A 203 -10.44 -1.55 13.84
N ALA A 204 -10.80 -0.61 14.70
CA ALA A 204 -10.32 0.76 14.69
C ALA A 204 -9.85 1.18 16.09
N LYS A 205 -8.79 1.98 16.13
CA LYS A 205 -8.21 2.54 17.34
C LYS A 205 -8.91 3.86 17.66
N THR A 206 -9.99 3.80 18.42
CA THR A 206 -10.86 4.97 18.67
C THR A 206 -11.60 4.89 19.99
N TRP A 207 -11.93 6.07 20.56
CA TRP A 207 -12.83 6.21 21.69
C TRP A 207 -14.29 6.45 21.25
N TYR A 208 -14.57 6.54 19.95
CA TYR A 208 -15.92 6.72 19.46
C TYR A 208 -16.73 5.44 19.67
N PRO A 209 -17.73 5.43 20.57
CA PRO A 209 -18.60 4.27 20.74
C PRO A 209 -19.52 4.09 19.52
N VAL A 210 -20.04 2.90 19.34
CA VAL A 210 -20.98 2.50 18.27
C VAL A 210 -22.19 3.45 18.13
N SER A 211 -22.52 4.23 19.17
CA SER A 211 -23.62 5.20 19.17
C SER A 211 -23.41 6.43 18.24
N TYR A 212 -22.21 6.63 17.71
CA TYR A 212 -21.92 7.71 16.75
C TYR A 212 -22.17 7.31 15.28
N THR A 213 -22.83 6.20 15.02
CA THR A 213 -23.20 5.75 13.67
C THR A 213 -24.01 6.80 12.88
N HIS A 214 -24.68 7.74 13.55
CA HIS A 214 -25.45 8.82 12.90
C HIS A 214 -24.57 9.86 12.19
N LEU A 215 -23.37 10.16 12.68
CA LEU A 215 -22.46 11.09 12.01
C LEU A 215 -21.90 10.50 10.73
N ARG A 216 -21.68 9.18 10.68
CA ARG A 216 -21.17 8.46 9.51
C ARG A 216 -22.12 8.49 8.32
N ALA A 217 -23.42 8.30 8.56
CA ALA A 217 -24.44 8.29 7.50
C ALA A 217 -24.58 9.64 6.80
N HIS A 218 -24.30 10.76 7.48
CA HIS A 218 -24.39 12.09 6.90
C HIS A 218 -23.12 12.51 6.14
N GLU A 219 -21.93 12.03 6.53
CA GLU A 219 -20.67 12.47 5.93
C GLU A 219 -20.18 11.52 4.82
N THR A 220 -20.46 10.22 4.88
CA THR A 220 -20.01 9.25 3.86
C THR A 220 -21.10 8.85 2.86
N GLY A 221 -22.36 8.82 3.26
CA GLY A 221 -23.47 8.41 2.39
C GLY A 221 -23.85 9.43 1.30
N ALA A 222 -23.43 10.69 1.43
CA ALA A 222 -23.71 11.73 0.43
C ALA A 222 -22.79 11.68 -0.82
N TYR A 223 -21.74 10.85 -0.80
CA TYR A 223 -20.69 10.85 -1.83
C TYR A 223 -20.60 9.57 -2.65
N LEU A 224 -21.50 8.61 -2.44
CA LEU A 224 -21.46 7.29 -3.10
C LEU A 224 -22.67 7.00 -4.00
N VAL A 225 -23.28 8.06 -4.58
CA VAL A 225 -24.31 7.92 -5.62
C VAL A 225 -23.81 8.51 -6.93
#